data_adf833d31b144688a823536b220c67e3
#
_entry.id   adf833d31b144688a823536b220c67e3
#
_cell.length_a   1.000
_cell.length_b   1.000
_cell.length_c   1.000
_cell.angle_alpha   90.00
_cell.angle_beta   90.00
_cell.angle_gamma   90.00
#
_symmetry.space_group_name_H-M   'P 1'
#
loop_
_entity.id
_entity.type
_entity.pdbx_description
1 polymer ?
#
loop_
_entity_poly.entity_id
_entity_poly.type
_entity_poly.pdbx_seq_one_letter_code
_entity_poly.pdbx_strand_id
1 'polypeptide(L)'
;MNICGYSPESINEGEGLRAAIFISGCKHYCPGCFSPKTWNFEYGEPFTLARQREIIRDIAGNPLLDGLTILGGDPFFSAREVSGFIDLLHLEAGPVPVWIYSGYTYEELSAASDSDEYALLGRCDVLVDGRYVEALRDPSLLYRGSSNQRLIDIKQSLEHGEAILWQSVFTK
;
A
#
# COMPACT_ATOMS: atom_id res chain seq x y z
N MET A 1 2.82 11.69 -9.82
CA MET A 1 3.79 10.74 -9.20
C MET A 1 4.36 9.79 -10.23
N ASN A 2 5.46 9.08 -9.91
CA ASN A 2 6.04 8.02 -10.74
C ASN A 2 5.78 6.65 -10.13
N ILE A 3 5.76 5.62 -10.99
CA ILE A 3 5.82 4.21 -10.57
C ILE A 3 7.14 3.60 -11.04
N CYS A 4 7.70 2.69 -10.27
CA CYS A 4 8.94 1.99 -10.61
C CYS A 4 8.72 0.50 -10.92
N GLY A 5 7.48 0.03 -10.84
CA GLY A 5 7.13 -1.34 -11.19
C GLY A 5 5.64 -1.62 -11.08
N TYR A 6 5.22 -2.65 -11.79
CA TYR A 6 3.90 -3.26 -11.71
C TYR A 6 4.04 -4.77 -11.86
N SER A 7 3.44 -5.51 -10.95
CA SER A 7 3.28 -6.96 -11.06
C SER A 7 1.79 -7.26 -11.18
N PRO A 8 1.34 -7.87 -12.30
CA PRO A 8 -0.07 -8.20 -12.46
C PRO A 8 -0.55 -9.28 -11.51
N GLU A 9 0.37 -10.11 -10.99
CA GLU A 9 0.11 -11.18 -10.05
C GLU A 9 1.29 -11.33 -9.09
N SER A 10 1.02 -11.30 -7.78
CA SER A 10 1.99 -11.56 -6.71
C SER A 10 1.30 -12.19 -5.51
N ILE A 11 2.06 -13.00 -4.77
CA ILE A 11 1.66 -13.62 -3.51
C ILE A 11 2.50 -13.13 -2.32
N ASN A 12 3.41 -12.20 -2.57
CA ASN A 12 4.38 -11.74 -1.56
C ASN A 12 3.98 -10.43 -0.86
N GLU A 13 3.14 -9.62 -1.52
CA GLU A 13 2.81 -8.27 -1.09
C GLU A 13 1.43 -8.17 -0.40
N GLY A 14 1.01 -9.24 0.28
CA GLY A 14 -0.26 -9.31 0.99
C GLY A 14 -0.91 -10.67 0.84
N GLU A 15 -2.02 -10.87 1.54
CA GLU A 15 -2.74 -12.14 1.53
C GLU A 15 -3.47 -12.36 0.20
N GLY A 16 -3.40 -13.61 -0.30
CA GLY A 16 -4.00 -14.01 -1.56
C GLY A 16 -3.17 -13.66 -2.79
N LEU A 17 -3.79 -13.75 -3.97
CA LEU A 17 -3.18 -13.35 -5.24
C LEU A 17 -3.51 -11.87 -5.50
N ARG A 18 -2.51 -11.01 -5.62
CA ARG A 18 -2.72 -9.57 -5.70
C ARG A 18 -1.98 -8.95 -6.89
N ALA A 19 -2.58 -7.96 -7.53
CA ALA A 19 -1.79 -7.03 -8.32
C ALA A 19 -0.95 -6.16 -7.39
N ALA A 20 0.27 -5.81 -7.80
CA ALA A 20 1.15 -4.97 -7.00
C ALA A 20 1.70 -3.80 -7.82
N ILE A 21 1.54 -2.57 -7.31
CA ILE A 21 2.10 -1.35 -7.89
C ILE A 21 3.19 -0.81 -6.97
N PHE A 22 4.37 -0.60 -7.54
CA PHE A 22 5.51 -0.04 -6.82
C PHE A 22 5.66 1.42 -7.21
N ILE A 23 5.36 2.33 -6.27
CA ILE A 23 5.49 3.77 -6.51
C ILE A 23 6.87 4.29 -6.13
N SER A 24 7.21 5.47 -6.62
CA SER A 24 8.44 6.19 -6.28
C SER A 24 8.14 7.37 -5.38
N GLY A 25 9.11 7.72 -4.54
CA GLY A 25 9.06 8.78 -3.56
C GLY A 25 8.91 8.26 -2.13
N CYS A 26 9.97 8.44 -1.32
CA CYS A 26 9.93 8.14 0.11
C CYS A 26 10.94 9.03 0.85
N LYS A 27 10.52 9.65 1.95
CA LYS A 27 11.37 10.50 2.79
C LYS A 27 11.70 9.87 4.15
N HIS A 28 11.37 8.59 4.34
CA HIS A 28 11.70 7.90 5.60
C HIS A 28 13.18 7.53 5.70
N TYR A 29 13.84 7.25 4.57
CA TYR A 29 15.27 6.93 4.49
C TYR A 29 15.68 5.81 5.48
N CYS A 30 14.86 4.76 5.61
CA CYS A 30 15.12 3.68 6.56
C CYS A 30 16.47 3.01 6.28
N PRO A 31 17.39 2.90 7.26
CA PRO A 31 18.61 2.12 7.10
C PRO A 31 18.28 0.67 6.74
N GLY A 32 18.97 0.11 5.72
CA GLY A 32 18.71 -1.24 5.25
C GLY A 32 17.45 -1.40 4.40
N CYS A 33 16.82 -0.30 3.96
CA CYS A 33 15.65 -0.35 3.08
C CYS A 33 15.89 -1.25 1.88
N PHE A 34 14.92 -2.14 1.59
CA PHE A 34 15.01 -3.08 0.47
C PHE A 34 15.04 -2.38 -0.90
N SER A 35 14.41 -1.23 -1.02
CA SER A 35 14.26 -0.49 -2.28
C SER A 35 14.75 0.97 -2.20
N PRO A 36 16.04 1.24 -1.91
CA PRO A 36 16.51 2.61 -1.68
C PRO A 36 16.41 3.50 -2.93
N LYS A 37 16.33 2.94 -4.13
CA LYS A 37 16.11 3.69 -5.39
C LYS A 37 14.76 4.40 -5.39
N THR A 38 13.77 3.85 -4.72
CA THR A 38 12.42 4.44 -4.63
C THR A 38 12.34 5.66 -3.71
N TRP A 39 13.40 6.04 -3.00
CA TRP A 39 13.43 7.32 -2.28
C TRP A 39 13.37 8.51 -3.22
N ASN A 40 13.91 8.37 -4.44
CA ASN A 40 13.83 9.39 -5.47
C ASN A 40 12.43 9.40 -6.11
N PHE A 41 11.74 10.53 -6.02
CA PHE A 41 10.40 10.73 -6.60
C PHE A 41 10.37 10.65 -8.13
N GLU A 42 11.50 10.92 -8.78
CA GLU A 42 11.65 10.86 -10.25
C GLU A 42 12.04 9.46 -10.77
N TYR A 43 12.25 8.49 -9.87
CA TYR A 43 12.63 7.14 -10.28
C TYR A 43 11.46 6.42 -10.99
N GLY A 44 11.78 5.66 -12.04
CA GLY A 44 10.78 4.93 -12.83
C GLY A 44 10.12 5.78 -13.92
N GLU A 45 8.85 5.57 -14.16
CA GLU A 45 8.07 6.22 -15.23
C GLU A 45 6.88 7.02 -14.66
N PRO A 46 6.44 8.09 -15.34
CA PRO A 46 5.23 8.83 -14.95
C PRO A 46 4.00 7.92 -14.93
N PHE A 47 3.25 7.96 -13.83
CA PHE A 47 1.99 7.23 -13.69
C PHE A 47 0.84 7.96 -14.38
N THR A 48 0.93 8.02 -15.72
CA THR A 48 -0.04 8.71 -16.57
C THR A 48 -1.42 8.06 -16.52
N LEU A 49 -2.48 8.81 -16.85
CA LEU A 49 -3.85 8.28 -16.94
C LEU A 49 -3.94 7.07 -17.89
N ALA A 50 -3.18 7.07 -18.99
CA ALA A 50 -3.13 5.93 -19.91
C ALA A 50 -2.58 4.67 -19.23
N ARG A 51 -1.50 4.82 -18.43
CA ARG A 51 -0.89 3.72 -17.67
C ARG A 51 -1.81 3.25 -16.55
N GLN A 52 -2.48 4.16 -15.86
CA GLN A 52 -3.49 3.82 -14.83
C GLN A 52 -4.60 2.94 -15.43
N ARG A 53 -5.17 3.34 -16.57
CA ARG A 53 -6.23 2.58 -17.23
C ARG A 53 -5.77 1.23 -17.80
N GLU A 54 -4.52 1.11 -18.23
CA GLU A 54 -3.94 -0.17 -18.62
C GLU A 54 -3.94 -1.13 -17.41
N ILE A 55 -3.41 -0.70 -16.27
CA ILE A 55 -3.38 -1.50 -15.03
C ILE A 55 -4.79 -1.82 -14.55
N ILE A 56 -5.71 -0.86 -14.60
CA ILE A 56 -7.13 -1.10 -14.21
C ILE A 56 -7.76 -2.19 -15.07
N ARG A 57 -7.51 -2.18 -16.39
CA ARG A 57 -8.01 -3.24 -17.28
C ARG A 57 -7.43 -4.61 -16.97
N ASP A 58 -6.13 -4.67 -16.62
CA ASP A 58 -5.50 -5.93 -16.21
C ASP A 58 -6.15 -6.47 -14.94
N ILE A 59 -6.36 -5.60 -13.94
CA ILE A 59 -7.02 -5.98 -12.68
C ILE A 59 -8.46 -6.44 -12.92
N ALA A 60 -9.24 -5.67 -13.68
CA ALA A 60 -10.63 -5.99 -14.00
C ALA A 60 -10.77 -7.29 -14.83
N GLY A 61 -9.77 -7.58 -15.65
CA GLY A 61 -9.73 -8.77 -16.51
C GLY A 61 -9.29 -10.05 -15.80
N ASN A 62 -8.76 -9.97 -14.58
CA ASN A 62 -8.27 -11.12 -13.84
C ASN A 62 -9.15 -11.45 -12.62
N PRO A 63 -10.12 -12.37 -12.75
CA PRO A 63 -11.03 -12.71 -11.65
C PRO A 63 -10.38 -13.54 -10.52
N LEU A 64 -9.11 -13.90 -10.65
CA LEU A 64 -8.36 -14.64 -9.62
C LEU A 64 -7.73 -13.72 -8.58
N LEU A 65 -7.70 -12.40 -8.85
CA LEU A 65 -7.11 -11.45 -7.91
C LEU A 65 -7.99 -11.24 -6.68
N ASP A 66 -7.37 -11.36 -5.52
CA ASP A 66 -7.97 -11.02 -4.22
C ASP A 66 -7.87 -9.51 -3.92
N GLY A 67 -7.12 -8.75 -4.72
CA GLY A 67 -7.04 -7.30 -4.57
C GLY A 67 -5.78 -6.67 -5.18
N LEU A 68 -5.56 -5.42 -4.80
CA LEU A 68 -4.42 -4.60 -5.18
C LEU A 68 -3.56 -4.30 -3.96
N THR A 69 -2.24 -4.30 -4.13
CA THR A 69 -1.29 -3.77 -3.14
C THR A 69 -0.51 -2.60 -3.73
N ILE A 70 -0.39 -1.51 -2.97
CA ILE A 70 0.38 -0.32 -3.35
C ILE A 70 1.53 -0.17 -2.34
N LEU A 71 2.75 -0.19 -2.86
CA LEU A 71 3.97 -0.17 -2.07
C LEU A 71 5.13 0.48 -2.86
N GLY A 72 6.38 0.20 -2.48
CA GLY A 72 7.58 0.66 -3.22
C GLY A 72 8.32 1.74 -2.45
N GLY A 73 8.12 3.02 -2.77
CA GLY A 73 8.47 4.15 -1.93
C GLY A 73 7.52 4.21 -0.73
N ASP A 74 6.84 5.33 -0.53
CA ASP A 74 5.73 5.37 0.42
C ASP A 74 4.54 6.08 -0.22
N PRO A 75 3.41 5.39 -0.43
CA PRO A 75 2.21 5.92 -1.07
C PRO A 75 1.67 7.21 -0.43
N PHE A 76 1.86 7.39 0.86
CA PHE A 76 1.36 8.56 1.59
C PHE A 76 2.10 9.86 1.25
N PHE A 77 3.32 9.81 0.67
CA PHE A 77 3.96 11.01 0.12
C PHE A 77 3.34 11.49 -1.20
N SER A 78 2.49 10.67 -1.82
CA SER A 78 1.70 11.01 -3.01
C SER A 78 0.20 10.73 -2.77
N ALA A 79 -0.28 10.97 -1.55
CA ALA A 79 -1.59 10.53 -1.06
C ALA A 79 -2.76 10.95 -1.95
N ARG A 80 -2.74 12.19 -2.46
CA ARG A 80 -3.79 12.71 -3.35
C ARG A 80 -3.84 11.96 -4.68
N GLU A 81 -2.68 11.72 -5.31
CA GLU A 81 -2.63 11.01 -6.60
C GLU A 81 -2.98 9.53 -6.43
N VAL A 82 -2.54 8.89 -5.34
CA VAL A 82 -2.88 7.50 -5.02
C VAL A 82 -4.38 7.36 -4.75
N SER A 83 -4.96 8.28 -3.97
CA SER A 83 -6.42 8.32 -3.74
C SER A 83 -7.20 8.43 -5.05
N GLY A 84 -6.78 9.34 -5.94
CA GLY A 84 -7.41 9.51 -7.26
C GLY A 84 -7.33 8.25 -8.13
N PHE A 85 -6.21 7.51 -8.06
CA PHE A 85 -6.08 6.24 -8.77
C PHE A 85 -7.00 5.16 -8.19
N ILE A 86 -7.10 5.04 -6.86
CA ILE A 86 -8.02 4.07 -6.21
C ILE A 86 -9.48 4.39 -6.54
N ASP A 87 -9.86 5.67 -6.54
CA ASP A 87 -11.21 6.10 -6.91
C ASP A 87 -11.52 5.73 -8.37
N LEU A 88 -10.57 5.94 -9.29
CA LEU A 88 -10.70 5.55 -10.70
C LEU A 88 -10.79 4.02 -10.86
N LEU A 89 -9.96 3.26 -10.13
CA LEU A 89 -10.00 1.79 -10.11
C LEU A 89 -11.41 1.30 -9.70
N HIS A 90 -11.93 1.82 -8.59
CA HIS A 90 -13.25 1.41 -8.10
C HIS A 90 -14.39 1.82 -9.04
N LEU A 91 -14.23 2.95 -9.73
CA LEU A 91 -15.20 3.40 -10.74
C LEU A 91 -15.22 2.49 -11.98
N GLU A 92 -14.05 2.08 -12.49
CA GLU A 92 -13.92 1.35 -13.76
C GLU A 92 -13.94 -0.19 -13.58
N ALA A 93 -13.46 -0.72 -12.45
CA ALA A 93 -13.34 -2.16 -12.16
C ALA A 93 -14.30 -2.67 -11.06
N GLY A 94 -15.00 -1.78 -10.36
CA GLY A 94 -15.78 -2.12 -9.16
C GLY A 94 -14.91 -2.19 -7.89
N PRO A 95 -15.48 -2.63 -6.77
CA PRO A 95 -14.77 -2.67 -5.49
C PRO A 95 -13.63 -3.70 -5.53
N VAL A 96 -12.41 -3.23 -5.33
CA VAL A 96 -11.17 -4.02 -5.26
C VAL A 96 -10.53 -3.79 -3.90
N PRO A 97 -10.31 -4.83 -3.06
CA PRO A 97 -9.64 -4.67 -1.78
C PRO A 97 -8.20 -4.14 -1.93
N VAL A 98 -7.86 -3.08 -1.18
CA VAL A 98 -6.58 -2.38 -1.29
C VAL A 98 -5.74 -2.54 -0.04
N TRP A 99 -4.50 -3.02 -0.21
CA TRP A 99 -3.47 -3.00 0.80
C TRP A 99 -2.47 -1.89 0.49
N ILE A 100 -2.00 -1.19 1.53
CA ILE A 100 -0.98 -0.16 1.38
C ILE A 100 0.13 -0.39 2.40
N TYR A 101 1.39 -0.27 1.93
CA TYR A 101 2.57 -0.27 2.79
C TYR A 101 3.02 1.15 3.06
N SER A 102 3.34 1.45 4.32
CA SER A 102 3.84 2.77 4.72
C SER A 102 4.89 2.68 5.82
N GLY A 103 5.79 3.64 5.82
CA GLY A 103 6.66 3.89 6.96
C GLY A 103 6.01 4.73 8.05
N TYR A 104 4.86 5.33 7.80
CA TYR A 104 4.05 5.94 8.85
C TYR A 104 3.33 4.88 9.67
N THR A 105 3.00 5.20 10.92
CA THR A 105 2.08 4.40 11.73
C THR A 105 0.63 4.83 11.50
N TYR A 106 -0.31 3.95 11.85
CA TYR A 106 -1.74 4.28 11.83
C TYR A 106 -2.04 5.57 12.62
N GLU A 107 -1.43 5.71 13.80
CA GLU A 107 -1.63 6.85 14.68
C GLU A 107 -1.13 8.16 14.04
N GLU A 108 0.00 8.12 13.32
CA GLU A 108 0.51 9.28 12.57
C GLU A 108 -0.45 9.67 11.44
N LEU A 109 -0.98 8.70 10.68
CA LEU A 109 -1.87 8.93 9.55
C LEU A 109 -3.29 9.35 9.97
N SER A 110 -3.78 8.88 11.12
CA SER A 110 -5.10 9.20 11.64
C SER A 110 -5.17 10.51 12.43
N ALA A 111 -4.03 11.14 12.73
CA ALA A 111 -3.96 12.33 13.57
C ALA A 111 -4.62 13.58 12.96
N ALA A 112 -4.68 13.71 11.63
CA ALA A 112 -5.20 14.88 10.92
C ALA A 112 -6.31 14.47 9.95
N SER A 113 -7.56 14.50 10.39
CA SER A 113 -8.73 14.01 9.65
C SER A 113 -9.07 14.79 8.36
N ASP A 114 -8.48 15.95 8.15
CA ASP A 114 -8.64 16.80 6.96
C ASP A 114 -7.47 16.71 5.98
N SER A 115 -6.51 15.81 6.22
CA SER A 115 -5.33 15.63 5.37
C SER A 115 -5.59 14.69 4.18
N ASP A 116 -4.78 14.82 3.12
CA ASP A 116 -4.78 13.88 1.99
C ASP A 116 -4.36 12.47 2.44
N GLU A 117 -3.48 12.37 3.44
CA GLU A 117 -3.04 11.10 4.03
C GLU A 117 -4.19 10.38 4.75
N TYR A 118 -5.00 11.11 5.52
CA TYR A 118 -6.19 10.53 6.14
C TYR A 118 -7.22 10.09 5.10
N ALA A 119 -7.40 10.87 4.05
CA ALA A 119 -8.28 10.52 2.95
C ALA A 119 -7.83 9.25 2.21
N LEU A 120 -6.51 9.05 2.04
CA LEU A 120 -5.93 7.82 1.49
C LEU A 120 -6.10 6.65 2.47
N LEU A 121 -5.86 6.87 3.77
CA LEU A 121 -6.06 5.86 4.79
C LEU A 121 -7.46 5.27 4.75
N GLY A 122 -8.50 6.12 4.57
CA GLY A 122 -9.90 5.68 4.44
C GLY A 122 -10.22 4.87 3.17
N ARG A 123 -9.30 4.79 2.20
CA ARG A 123 -9.41 3.97 0.98
C ARG A 123 -8.63 2.65 1.05
N CYS A 124 -7.96 2.42 2.14
CA CYS A 124 -7.15 1.24 2.40
C CYS A 124 -7.95 0.24 3.23
N ASP A 125 -7.94 -1.04 2.88
CA ASP A 125 -8.54 -2.09 3.71
C ASP A 125 -7.55 -2.57 4.76
N VAL A 126 -6.28 -2.78 4.35
CA VAL A 126 -5.20 -3.18 5.26
C VAL A 126 -3.98 -2.31 5.05
N LEU A 127 -3.50 -1.71 6.14
CA LEU A 127 -2.26 -0.96 6.19
C LEU A 127 -1.15 -1.83 6.79
N VAL A 128 -0.05 -1.98 6.06
CA VAL A 128 1.21 -2.47 6.64
C VAL A 128 1.98 -1.25 7.09
N ASP A 129 1.97 -0.97 8.40
CA ASP A 129 2.43 0.27 8.99
C ASP A 129 3.79 0.16 9.68
N GLY A 130 4.47 1.30 9.75
CA GLY A 130 5.71 1.46 10.49
C GLY A 130 6.97 1.34 9.65
N ARG A 131 7.98 2.12 10.04
CA ARG A 131 9.29 2.14 9.35
C ARG A 131 10.00 0.81 9.48
N TYR A 132 10.65 0.39 8.39
CA TYR A 132 11.55 -0.75 8.46
C TYR A 132 12.70 -0.47 9.43
N VAL A 133 12.97 -1.43 10.31
CA VAL A 133 14.06 -1.38 11.30
C VAL A 133 14.96 -2.60 11.10
N GLU A 134 16.18 -2.38 10.60
CA GLU A 134 17.13 -3.45 10.27
C GLU A 134 17.42 -4.37 11.45
N ALA A 135 17.57 -3.81 12.66
CA ALA A 135 17.83 -4.60 13.89
C ALA A 135 16.65 -5.52 14.28
N LEU A 136 15.46 -5.28 13.72
CA LEU A 136 14.24 -6.07 13.95
C LEU A 136 13.83 -6.88 12.72
N ARG A 137 14.74 -7.01 11.74
CA ARG A 137 14.50 -7.79 10.53
C ARG A 137 14.20 -9.24 10.87
N ASP A 138 13.10 -9.76 10.35
CA ASP A 138 12.71 -11.15 10.51
C ASP A 138 12.07 -11.69 9.22
N PRO A 139 12.80 -12.54 8.45
CA PRO A 139 12.31 -13.09 7.19
C PRO A 139 11.14 -14.09 7.34
N SER A 140 10.83 -14.52 8.56
CA SER A 140 9.72 -15.44 8.83
C SER A 140 8.36 -14.72 8.93
N LEU A 141 8.38 -13.37 9.04
CA LEU A 141 7.17 -12.58 9.13
C LEU A 141 6.44 -12.52 7.78
N LEU A 142 5.14 -12.78 7.80
CA LEU A 142 4.32 -12.62 6.61
C LEU A 142 4.07 -11.13 6.32
N TYR A 143 4.29 -10.75 5.05
CA TYR A 143 3.95 -9.43 4.48
C TYR A 143 4.61 -8.22 5.14
N ARG A 144 5.71 -8.37 5.90
CA ARG A 144 6.44 -7.28 6.57
C ARG A 144 7.90 -7.66 6.75
N GLY A 145 8.77 -6.65 6.80
CA GLY A 145 10.23 -6.86 6.83
C GLY A 145 10.83 -6.88 8.22
N SER A 146 10.19 -6.25 9.21
CA SER A 146 10.69 -6.14 10.59
C SER A 146 9.55 -6.26 11.61
N SER A 147 9.87 -6.78 12.80
CA SER A 147 8.87 -7.17 13.80
C SER A 147 8.09 -6.00 14.43
N ASN A 148 8.58 -4.78 14.29
CA ASN A 148 7.86 -3.57 14.72
C ASN A 148 6.72 -3.17 13.77
N GLN A 149 6.71 -3.66 12.53
CA GLN A 149 5.66 -3.36 11.57
C GLN A 149 4.39 -4.16 11.91
N ARG A 150 3.23 -3.57 11.62
CA ARG A 150 1.92 -4.15 11.94
C ARG A 150 1.08 -4.27 10.66
N LEU A 151 0.17 -5.23 10.62
CA LEU A 151 -0.92 -5.30 9.67
C LEU A 151 -2.18 -4.80 10.38
N ILE A 152 -2.74 -3.70 9.91
CA ILE A 152 -3.83 -2.99 10.56
C ILE A 152 -5.10 -3.09 9.70
N ASP A 153 -6.19 -3.56 10.28
CA ASP A 153 -7.54 -3.51 9.68
C ASP A 153 -8.05 -2.06 9.76
N ILE A 154 -8.07 -1.37 8.63
CA ILE A 154 -8.37 0.07 8.62
C ILE A 154 -9.83 0.34 8.92
N LYS A 155 -10.73 -0.46 8.41
CA LYS A 155 -12.17 -0.27 8.65
C LYS A 155 -12.48 -0.36 10.15
N GLN A 156 -12.05 -1.42 10.80
CA GLN A 156 -12.25 -1.61 12.24
C GLN A 156 -11.52 -0.52 13.05
N SER A 157 -10.30 -0.16 12.65
CA SER A 157 -9.50 0.84 13.35
C SER A 157 -10.15 2.24 13.31
N LEU A 158 -10.69 2.65 12.16
CA LEU A 158 -11.40 3.94 12.04
C LEU A 158 -12.73 3.94 12.80
N GLU A 159 -13.44 2.81 12.86
CA GLU A 159 -14.69 2.67 13.62
C GLU A 159 -14.46 2.77 15.14
N HIS A 160 -13.33 2.26 15.64
CA HIS A 160 -13.02 2.22 17.09
C HIS A 160 -12.09 3.35 17.53
N GLY A 161 -11.45 4.06 16.59
CA GLY A 161 -10.52 5.14 16.90
C GLY A 161 -9.13 4.69 17.41
N GLU A 162 -8.80 3.41 17.25
CA GLU A 162 -7.51 2.83 17.64
C GLU A 162 -7.05 1.77 16.64
N ALA A 163 -5.74 1.48 16.60
CA ALA A 163 -5.18 0.49 15.69
C ALA A 163 -5.63 -0.93 16.06
N ILE A 164 -6.42 -1.56 15.19
CA ILE A 164 -6.86 -2.95 15.33
C ILE A 164 -6.07 -3.81 14.35
N LEU A 165 -5.43 -4.86 14.86
CA LEU A 165 -4.64 -5.76 14.05
C LEU A 165 -5.54 -6.57 13.10
N TRP A 166 -5.12 -6.59 11.83
CA TRP A 166 -5.76 -7.42 10.82
C TRP A 166 -5.58 -8.91 11.13
N GLN A 167 -6.63 -9.68 10.96
CA GLN A 167 -6.63 -11.13 11.17
C GLN A 167 -6.74 -11.84 9.82
N SER A 168 -5.75 -12.69 9.52
CA SER A 168 -5.74 -13.50 8.31
C SER A 168 -6.97 -14.38 8.23
N VAL A 169 -7.61 -14.41 7.04
CA VAL A 169 -8.72 -15.33 6.77
C VAL A 169 -8.25 -16.78 6.57
N PHE A 170 -6.94 -16.99 6.35
CA PHE A 170 -6.34 -18.32 6.12
C PHE A 170 -5.70 -18.93 7.36
N THR A 171 -5.50 -18.17 8.44
CA THR A 171 -5.02 -18.71 9.72
C THR A 171 -6.21 -18.95 10.64
N LYS A 172 -6.67 -20.18 10.69
CA LYS A 172 -7.49 -20.70 11.79
C LYS A 172 -6.63 -21.52 12.74
#